data_38c8503602e624f6e62264dbb3a35872
#
_entry.id   38c8503602e624f6e62264dbb3a35872
#
_cell.length_a   1.000
_cell.length_b   1.000
_cell.length_c   1.000
_cell.angle_alpha   90.00
_cell.angle_beta   90.00
_cell.angle_gamma   90.00
#
_symmetry.space_group_name_H-M   'P 1'
#
loop_
_entity.id
_entity.type
_entity.pdbx_description
1 polymer ?
#
loop_
_entity_poly.entity_id
_entity_poly.type
_entity_poly.pdbx_seq_one_letter_code
_entity_poly.pdbx_strand_id
1 'polypeptide(L)'
;MIKRSPVREDLPQTLLFELTPQHALNFFLGAIVILAIASLGVQFGLYYLPEYPSKTILSGLLFVDCESNIPTMYSVLTLILCSVILGFIANAKRAMRGAYINYWMTLSVIFLFLAIDEFASLHEKLIEPIHLKLNTSGFLYFAWVIPGAAFTFVCLLIFTRFLGHLPTQTRRLFLLAGSLYVGGTLGMEMIGGYYSSLITDRNNIIYSVIVTIEESLEMLGVAVFIYSLLHYISYYMKGTGLRINIVASKKKRRSA
;
A
#
# COMPACT_ATOMS: atom_id res chain seq x y z
N MET A 1 49.86 -22.13 41.19
CA MET A 1 48.43 -22.39 40.94
C MET A 1 47.82 -21.12 40.38
N ILE A 2 47.73 -20.97 39.06
CA ILE A 2 47.18 -19.81 38.37
C ILE A 2 45.69 -20.10 38.12
N LYS A 3 44.80 -19.40 38.85
CA LYS A 3 43.37 -19.42 38.66
C LYS A 3 43.04 -18.74 37.32
N ARG A 4 42.66 -19.46 36.29
CA ARG A 4 42.07 -18.90 35.06
C ARG A 4 40.66 -18.41 35.39
N SER A 5 40.45 -17.14 35.25
CA SER A 5 39.10 -16.52 35.27
C SER A 5 38.24 -17.11 34.11
N PRO A 6 36.96 -17.40 34.33
CA PRO A 6 36.10 -17.84 33.25
C PRO A 6 35.93 -16.70 32.27
N VAL A 7 36.21 -16.97 30.99
CA VAL A 7 35.86 -16.09 29.87
C VAL A 7 34.34 -15.95 29.88
N ARG A 8 33.82 -14.74 30.16
CA ARG A 8 32.42 -14.40 29.92
C ARG A 8 32.22 -14.50 28.41
N GLU A 9 31.53 -15.53 27.96
CA GLU A 9 30.92 -15.53 26.62
C GLU A 9 29.93 -14.38 26.59
N ASP A 10 30.30 -13.27 25.95
CA ASP A 10 29.38 -12.17 25.63
C ASP A 10 28.33 -12.75 24.71
N LEU A 11 27.16 -13.08 25.26
CA LEU A 11 25.99 -13.43 24.47
C LEU A 11 25.68 -12.26 23.52
N PRO A 12 25.47 -12.51 22.22
CA PRO A 12 25.17 -11.46 21.28
C PRO A 12 23.93 -10.68 21.76
N GLN A 13 24.07 -9.36 21.93
CA GLN A 13 22.95 -8.49 22.29
C GLN A 13 21.90 -8.59 21.18
N THR A 14 20.77 -9.19 21.49
CA THR A 14 19.63 -9.27 20.59
C THR A 14 18.80 -8.01 20.77
N LEU A 15 18.83 -7.12 19.78
CA LEU A 15 17.88 -6.00 19.71
C LEU A 15 16.50 -6.56 19.38
N LEU A 16 15.59 -6.54 20.33
CA LEU A 16 14.18 -6.93 20.12
C LEU A 16 13.36 -5.65 19.93
N PHE A 17 12.81 -5.48 18.73
CA PHE A 17 11.80 -4.47 18.46
C PHE A 17 10.42 -5.10 18.57
N GLU A 18 9.63 -4.65 19.52
CA GLU A 18 8.23 -5.07 19.66
C GLU A 18 7.31 -4.10 18.92
N LEU A 19 6.85 -4.51 17.75
CA LEU A 19 5.87 -3.77 16.96
C LEU A 19 4.49 -4.41 17.15
N THR A 20 3.56 -3.69 17.80
CA THR A 20 2.17 -4.16 17.88
C THR A 20 1.40 -3.75 16.62
N PRO A 21 0.43 -4.56 16.14
CA PRO A 21 -0.42 -4.21 15.02
C PRO A 21 -1.11 -2.85 15.20
N GLN A 22 -1.54 -2.53 16.44
CA GLN A 22 -2.22 -1.27 16.75
C GLN A 22 -1.30 -0.06 16.64
N HIS A 23 -0.04 -0.16 17.07
CA HIS A 23 0.92 0.94 16.92
C HIS A 23 1.20 1.21 15.44
N ALA A 24 1.34 0.15 14.62
CA ALA A 24 1.51 0.30 13.18
C ALA A 24 0.30 0.99 12.54
N LEU A 25 -0.93 0.57 12.87
CA LEU A 25 -2.14 1.20 12.36
C LEU A 25 -2.21 2.68 12.73
N ASN A 26 -1.99 3.03 14.00
CA ASN A 26 -2.03 4.43 14.46
C ASN A 26 -0.98 5.30 13.74
N PHE A 27 0.20 4.75 13.49
CA PHE A 27 1.25 5.45 12.71
C PHE A 27 0.77 5.75 11.29
N PHE A 28 0.24 4.74 10.57
CA PHE A 28 -0.25 4.94 9.20
C PHE A 28 -1.45 5.88 9.15
N LEU A 29 -2.40 5.78 10.09
CA LEU A 29 -3.53 6.70 10.17
C LEU A 29 -3.07 8.15 10.41
N GLY A 30 -2.10 8.36 11.30
CA GLY A 30 -1.52 9.68 11.53
C GLY A 30 -0.88 10.26 10.27
N ALA A 31 -0.12 9.45 9.52
CA ALA A 31 0.48 9.86 8.26
C ALA A 31 -0.57 10.23 7.21
N ILE A 32 -1.63 9.41 7.04
CA ILE A 32 -2.74 9.69 6.11
C ILE A 32 -3.42 11.02 6.43
N VAL A 33 -3.74 11.27 7.70
CA VAL A 33 -4.37 12.53 8.11
C VAL A 33 -3.46 13.73 7.81
N ILE A 34 -2.16 13.61 8.08
CA ILE A 34 -1.20 14.67 7.78
C ILE A 34 -1.13 14.93 6.27
N LEU A 35 -1.04 13.88 5.44
CA LEU A 35 -0.98 14.00 3.99
C LEU A 35 -2.27 14.62 3.42
N ALA A 36 -3.45 14.18 3.88
CA ALA A 36 -4.73 14.74 3.44
C ALA A 36 -4.89 16.23 3.80
N ILE A 37 -4.52 16.60 5.04
CA ILE A 37 -4.55 18.03 5.46
C ILE A 37 -3.54 18.85 4.65
N ALA A 38 -2.34 18.34 4.42
CA ALA A 38 -1.32 19.01 3.64
C ALA A 38 -1.76 19.19 2.19
N SER A 39 -2.35 18.15 1.56
CA SER A 39 -2.90 18.19 0.21
C SER A 39 -3.96 19.29 0.08
N LEU A 40 -4.99 19.27 0.92
CA LEU A 40 -6.05 20.28 0.89
C LEU A 40 -5.51 21.68 1.21
N GLY A 41 -4.55 21.79 2.13
CA GLY A 41 -3.92 23.06 2.50
C GLY A 41 -3.17 23.71 1.33
N VAL A 42 -2.38 22.94 0.59
CA VAL A 42 -1.65 23.48 -0.59
C VAL A 42 -2.60 23.82 -1.72
N GLN A 43 -3.68 23.05 -1.93
CA GLN A 43 -4.69 23.36 -2.93
C GLN A 43 -5.51 24.61 -2.57
N PHE A 44 -5.90 24.75 -1.30
CA PHE A 44 -6.51 25.99 -0.83
C PHE A 44 -5.59 27.19 -1.06
N GLY A 45 -4.30 27.05 -0.73
CA GLY A 45 -3.29 28.07 -1.02
C GLY A 45 -3.19 28.41 -2.52
N LEU A 46 -3.25 27.35 -3.37
CA LEU A 46 -3.14 27.52 -4.81
C LEU A 46 -4.31 28.33 -5.40
N TYR A 47 -5.53 28.10 -4.94
CA TYR A 47 -6.72 28.74 -5.52
C TYR A 47 -7.08 30.07 -4.88
N TYR A 48 -6.82 30.26 -3.59
CA TYR A 48 -7.39 31.41 -2.85
C TYR A 48 -6.35 32.39 -2.30
N LEU A 49 -5.07 32.02 -2.21
CA LEU A 49 -4.04 32.93 -1.71
C LEU A 49 -3.31 33.65 -2.85
N PRO A 50 -2.79 34.86 -2.60
CA PRO A 50 -1.93 35.60 -3.54
C PRO A 50 -0.71 34.75 -3.95
N GLU A 51 -0.07 35.11 -5.07
CA GLU A 51 1.15 34.45 -5.50
C GLU A 51 2.29 34.58 -4.48
N TYR A 52 2.94 33.46 -4.19
CA TYR A 52 4.14 33.39 -3.37
C TYR A 52 5.16 32.38 -3.98
N PRO A 53 6.49 32.57 -3.75
CA PRO A 53 7.54 31.88 -4.53
C PRO A 53 7.48 30.34 -4.50
N SER A 54 6.98 29.74 -3.41
CA SER A 54 6.93 28.27 -3.23
C SER A 54 5.57 27.64 -3.53
N LYS A 55 4.57 28.40 -3.99
CA LYS A 55 3.19 27.95 -4.20
C LYS A 55 3.09 26.70 -5.07
N THR A 56 3.63 26.76 -6.28
CA THR A 56 3.61 25.65 -7.25
C THR A 56 4.46 24.48 -6.78
N ILE A 57 5.62 24.75 -6.16
CA ILE A 57 6.51 23.71 -5.64
C ILE A 57 5.81 22.93 -4.53
N LEU A 58 5.19 23.61 -3.56
CA LEU A 58 4.48 22.96 -2.45
C LEU A 58 3.28 22.16 -2.95
N SER A 59 2.53 22.68 -3.92
CA SER A 59 1.44 21.95 -4.54
C SER A 59 1.95 20.67 -5.21
N GLY A 60 2.97 20.74 -6.05
CA GLY A 60 3.55 19.56 -6.69
C GLY A 60 4.09 18.52 -5.71
N LEU A 61 4.59 18.93 -4.54
CA LEU A 61 5.16 18.02 -3.55
C LEU A 61 4.11 17.36 -2.65
N LEU A 62 2.96 18.00 -2.41
CA LEU A 62 2.02 17.60 -1.36
C LEU A 62 0.60 17.34 -1.86
N PHE A 63 0.24 17.75 -3.07
CA PHE A 63 -1.07 17.43 -3.61
C PHE A 63 -1.13 15.96 -4.03
N VAL A 64 -2.11 15.24 -3.52
CA VAL A 64 -2.20 13.78 -3.69
C VAL A 64 -2.41 13.33 -5.13
N ASP A 65 -3.03 14.15 -5.97
CA ASP A 65 -3.26 13.90 -7.41
C ASP A 65 -2.00 14.07 -8.28
N CYS A 66 -0.91 14.59 -7.70
CA CYS A 66 0.34 14.75 -8.44
C CYS A 66 1.21 13.50 -8.31
N GLU A 67 1.81 13.13 -9.43
CA GLU A 67 2.72 12.00 -9.52
C GLU A 67 4.11 12.28 -8.93
N SER A 68 4.81 11.19 -8.53
CA SER A 68 6.21 11.23 -8.10
C SER A 68 6.51 12.20 -6.94
N ASN A 69 5.59 12.32 -6.01
CA ASN A 69 5.63 13.22 -4.86
C ASN A 69 5.62 12.48 -3.50
N ILE A 70 5.45 13.21 -2.40
CA ILE A 70 5.48 12.62 -1.04
C ILE A 70 4.28 11.67 -0.82
N PRO A 71 3.02 12.00 -1.16
CA PRO A 71 1.91 11.05 -1.10
C PRO A 71 2.15 9.78 -1.92
N THR A 72 2.55 9.90 -3.20
CA THR A 72 2.87 8.75 -4.06
C THR A 72 3.93 7.85 -3.43
N MET A 73 5.00 8.43 -2.86
CA MET A 73 6.04 7.65 -2.17
C MET A 73 5.49 6.91 -0.96
N TYR A 74 4.56 7.50 -0.21
CA TYR A 74 3.89 6.83 0.90
C TYR A 74 3.06 5.63 0.41
N SER A 75 2.23 5.80 -0.63
CA SER A 75 1.41 4.74 -1.22
C SER A 75 2.27 3.59 -1.73
N VAL A 76 3.30 3.88 -2.53
CA VAL A 76 4.26 2.89 -3.06
C VAL A 76 4.93 2.10 -1.94
N LEU A 77 5.47 2.78 -0.93
CA LEU A 77 6.19 2.12 0.18
C LEU A 77 5.26 1.23 1.01
N THR A 78 4.01 1.65 1.24
CA THR A 78 3.04 0.84 2.00
C THR A 78 2.55 -0.37 1.19
N LEU A 79 2.39 -0.26 -0.12
CA LEU A 79 2.09 -1.38 -1.02
C LEU A 79 3.24 -2.39 -1.09
N ILE A 80 4.49 -1.92 -1.19
CA ILE A 80 5.68 -2.78 -1.09
C ILE A 80 5.74 -3.48 0.26
N LEU A 81 5.45 -2.79 1.35
CA LEU A 81 5.41 -3.39 2.69
C LEU A 81 4.37 -4.51 2.77
N CYS A 82 3.16 -4.32 2.20
CA CYS A 82 2.17 -5.39 2.08
C CYS A 82 2.71 -6.59 1.32
N SER A 83 3.35 -6.37 0.18
CA SER A 83 3.96 -7.42 -0.64
C SER A 83 5.00 -8.22 0.16
N VAL A 84 5.90 -7.53 0.88
CA VAL A 84 6.94 -8.16 1.70
C VAL A 84 6.34 -9.00 2.83
N ILE A 85 5.35 -8.46 3.56
CA ILE A 85 4.69 -9.19 4.66
C ILE A 85 3.95 -10.42 4.13
N LEU A 86 3.24 -10.31 3.00
CA LEU A 86 2.56 -11.43 2.34
C LEU A 86 3.54 -12.51 1.90
N GLY A 87 4.67 -12.13 1.30
CA GLY A 87 5.75 -13.03 0.93
C GLY A 87 6.37 -13.74 2.14
N PHE A 88 6.54 -13.03 3.26
CA PHE A 88 6.96 -13.61 4.52
C PHE A 88 5.97 -14.66 5.03
N ILE A 89 4.65 -14.34 5.05
CA ILE A 89 3.61 -15.29 5.45
C ILE A 89 3.63 -16.53 4.55
N ALA A 90 3.73 -16.36 3.23
CA ALA A 90 3.78 -17.46 2.26
C ALA A 90 4.99 -18.40 2.55
N ASN A 91 6.17 -17.84 2.78
CA ASN A 91 7.38 -18.62 3.08
C ASN A 91 7.30 -19.32 4.44
N ALA A 92 6.79 -18.65 5.47
CA ALA A 92 6.59 -19.26 6.78
C ALA A 92 5.55 -20.40 6.70
N LYS A 93 4.44 -20.20 5.97
CA LYS A 93 3.45 -21.27 5.69
C LYS A 93 4.05 -22.44 4.94
N ARG A 94 4.95 -22.18 3.98
CA ARG A 94 5.67 -23.24 3.26
C ARG A 94 6.53 -24.06 4.20
N ALA A 95 7.28 -23.41 5.11
CA ALA A 95 8.10 -24.10 6.10
C ALA A 95 7.27 -24.97 7.07
N MET A 96 6.06 -24.50 7.43
CA MET A 96 5.11 -25.22 8.28
C MET A 96 4.22 -26.24 7.53
N ARG A 97 4.43 -26.44 6.23
CA ARG A 97 3.57 -27.27 5.36
C ARG A 97 2.08 -26.86 5.44
N GLY A 98 1.81 -25.56 5.60
CA GLY A 98 0.47 -25.02 5.71
C GLY A 98 -0.30 -25.02 4.38
N ALA A 99 -1.60 -24.74 4.45
CA ALA A 99 -2.47 -24.63 3.29
C ALA A 99 -2.42 -23.23 2.64
N TYR A 100 -2.86 -23.14 1.38
CA TYR A 100 -3.07 -21.89 0.63
C TYR A 100 -1.80 -21.04 0.41
N ILE A 101 -0.61 -21.65 0.37
CA ILE A 101 0.68 -20.97 0.19
C ILE A 101 0.67 -20.12 -1.09
N ASN A 102 0.15 -20.69 -2.19
CA ASN A 102 0.12 -20.00 -3.48
C ASN A 102 -0.76 -18.75 -3.45
N TYR A 103 -1.86 -18.75 -2.70
CA TYR A 103 -2.72 -17.57 -2.56
C TYR A 103 -2.01 -16.41 -1.84
N TRP A 104 -1.27 -16.70 -0.77
CA TRP A 104 -0.43 -15.72 -0.09
C TRP A 104 0.65 -15.15 -1.02
N MET A 105 1.30 -16.02 -1.80
CA MET A 105 2.32 -15.59 -2.77
C MET A 105 1.70 -14.79 -3.91
N THR A 106 0.54 -15.19 -4.43
CA THR A 106 -0.15 -14.43 -5.49
C THR A 106 -0.56 -13.04 -4.99
N LEU A 107 -1.09 -12.93 -3.75
CA LEU A 107 -1.35 -11.60 -3.16
C LEU A 107 -0.07 -10.77 -3.05
N SER A 108 1.06 -11.36 -2.63
CA SER A 108 2.35 -10.66 -2.60
C SER A 108 2.72 -10.08 -3.96
N VAL A 109 2.54 -10.85 -5.04
CA VAL A 109 2.83 -10.41 -6.42
C VAL A 109 1.84 -9.33 -6.86
N ILE A 110 0.54 -9.45 -6.53
CA ILE A 110 -0.47 -8.44 -6.84
C ILE A 110 -0.11 -7.10 -6.16
N PHE A 111 0.24 -7.11 -4.88
CA PHE A 111 0.62 -5.87 -4.18
C PHE A 111 1.92 -5.26 -4.72
N LEU A 112 2.87 -6.09 -5.18
CA LEU A 112 4.05 -5.58 -5.87
C LEU A 112 3.68 -4.94 -7.21
N PHE A 113 2.76 -5.55 -7.96
CA PHE A 113 2.26 -4.99 -9.21
C PHE A 113 1.54 -3.65 -8.97
N LEU A 114 0.67 -3.56 -7.95
CA LEU A 114 0.01 -2.31 -7.57
C LEU A 114 1.02 -1.22 -7.18
N ALA A 115 2.11 -1.59 -6.47
CA ALA A 115 3.17 -0.63 -6.14
C ALA A 115 3.91 -0.11 -7.39
N ILE A 116 4.09 -0.96 -8.41
CA ILE A 116 4.70 -0.56 -9.68
C ILE A 116 3.73 0.32 -10.48
N ASP A 117 2.45 -0.04 -10.49
CA ASP A 117 1.40 0.73 -11.13
C ASP A 117 1.30 2.14 -10.56
N GLU A 118 1.27 2.25 -9.23
CA GLU A 118 1.27 3.52 -8.48
C GLU A 118 2.51 4.37 -8.78
N PHE A 119 3.70 3.75 -8.78
CA PHE A 119 4.95 4.46 -9.06
C PHE A 119 5.05 4.97 -10.50
N ALA A 120 4.54 4.19 -11.45
CA ALA A 120 4.71 4.45 -12.89
C ALA A 120 3.43 4.95 -13.57
N SER A 121 2.33 5.16 -12.81
CA SER A 121 1.01 5.61 -13.30
C SER A 121 0.55 4.82 -14.52
N LEU A 122 0.66 3.47 -14.44
CA LEU A 122 0.38 2.63 -15.60
C LEU A 122 -1.12 2.64 -15.95
N HIS A 123 -1.99 2.66 -14.95
CA HIS A 123 -3.45 2.71 -15.15
C HIS A 123 -3.87 3.99 -15.87
N GLU A 124 -3.29 5.15 -15.56
CA GLU A 124 -3.58 6.40 -16.24
C GLU A 124 -3.25 6.37 -17.73
N LYS A 125 -2.16 5.69 -18.09
CA LYS A 125 -1.75 5.51 -19.49
C LYS A 125 -2.76 4.71 -20.32
N LEU A 126 -3.68 4.00 -19.65
CA LEU A 126 -4.78 3.28 -20.31
C LEU A 126 -5.99 4.17 -20.60
N ILE A 127 -6.10 5.36 -19.98
CA ILE A 127 -7.26 6.26 -20.14
C ILE A 127 -7.44 6.62 -21.61
N GLU A 128 -6.45 7.25 -22.22
CA GLU A 128 -6.53 7.76 -23.59
C GLU A 128 -6.81 6.67 -24.64
N PRO A 129 -6.05 5.53 -24.68
CA PRO A 129 -6.31 4.47 -25.66
C PRO A 129 -7.71 3.85 -25.56
N ILE A 130 -8.24 3.70 -24.33
CA ILE A 130 -9.57 3.13 -24.11
C ILE A 130 -10.64 4.16 -24.45
N HIS A 131 -10.47 5.41 -24.01
CA HIS A 131 -11.37 6.51 -24.29
C HIS A 131 -11.58 6.70 -25.82
N LEU A 132 -10.50 6.71 -26.61
CA LEU A 132 -10.56 6.83 -28.06
C LEU A 132 -11.30 5.67 -28.75
N LYS A 133 -11.21 4.46 -28.18
CA LYS A 133 -11.89 3.27 -28.75
C LYS A 133 -13.37 3.19 -28.38
N LEU A 134 -13.72 3.56 -27.15
CA LEU A 134 -15.05 3.32 -26.58
C LEU A 134 -15.89 4.59 -26.44
N ASN A 135 -15.35 5.78 -26.74
CA ASN A 135 -16.01 7.08 -26.55
C ASN A 135 -16.62 7.21 -25.15
N THR A 136 -15.84 6.87 -24.12
CA THR A 136 -16.30 6.88 -22.73
C THR A 136 -16.57 8.29 -22.24
N SER A 137 -17.56 8.48 -21.34
CA SER A 137 -17.91 9.76 -20.73
C SER A 137 -18.61 9.55 -19.39
N GLY A 138 -18.91 10.60 -18.67
CA GLY A 138 -19.60 10.52 -17.38
C GLY A 138 -18.78 9.72 -16.38
N PHE A 139 -19.38 8.71 -15.73
CA PHE A 139 -18.70 7.85 -14.77
C PHE A 139 -17.55 7.01 -15.33
N LEU A 140 -17.44 6.89 -16.64
CA LEU A 140 -16.37 6.18 -17.34
C LEU A 140 -15.42 7.16 -18.06
N TYR A 141 -15.41 8.43 -17.66
CA TYR A 141 -14.51 9.44 -18.22
C TYR A 141 -13.05 9.00 -18.11
N PHE A 142 -12.64 8.54 -16.95
CA PHE A 142 -11.37 7.87 -16.72
C PHE A 142 -11.49 6.39 -17.10
N ALA A 143 -11.31 6.08 -18.36
CA ALA A 143 -11.67 4.80 -18.99
C ALA A 143 -10.93 3.57 -18.45
N TRP A 144 -9.81 3.75 -17.73
CA TRP A 144 -9.06 2.67 -17.09
C TRP A 144 -9.86 1.93 -15.99
N VAL A 145 -10.91 2.56 -15.45
CA VAL A 145 -11.85 1.91 -14.50
C VAL A 145 -12.43 0.62 -15.08
N ILE A 146 -12.59 0.51 -16.41
CA ILE A 146 -13.12 -0.69 -17.06
C ILE A 146 -12.19 -1.90 -16.85
N PRO A 147 -10.92 -1.88 -17.28
CA PRO A 147 -10.00 -2.98 -16.97
C PRO A 147 -9.74 -3.14 -15.46
N GLY A 148 -9.73 -2.06 -14.68
CA GLY A 148 -9.60 -2.10 -13.22
C GLY A 148 -10.73 -2.88 -12.55
N ALA A 149 -11.98 -2.63 -12.93
CA ALA A 149 -13.14 -3.36 -12.43
C ALA A 149 -13.10 -4.85 -12.85
N ALA A 150 -12.69 -5.13 -14.10
CA ALA A 150 -12.53 -6.50 -14.56
C ALA A 150 -11.44 -7.25 -13.76
N PHE A 151 -10.29 -6.63 -13.52
CA PHE A 151 -9.23 -7.18 -12.67
C PHE A 151 -9.71 -7.45 -11.25
N THR A 152 -10.39 -6.49 -10.63
CA THR A 152 -10.98 -6.64 -9.28
C THR A 152 -11.96 -7.79 -9.22
N PHE A 153 -12.84 -7.91 -10.20
CA PHE A 153 -13.82 -9.00 -10.28
C PHE A 153 -13.14 -10.37 -10.39
N VAL A 154 -12.13 -10.50 -11.24
CA VAL A 154 -11.33 -11.74 -11.37
C VAL A 154 -10.64 -12.09 -10.07
N CYS A 155 -10.04 -11.10 -9.38
CA CYS A 155 -9.43 -11.30 -8.06
C CYS A 155 -10.48 -11.80 -7.04
N LEU A 156 -11.67 -11.21 -6.99
CA LEU A 156 -12.74 -11.65 -6.08
C LEU A 156 -13.10 -13.13 -6.33
N LEU A 157 -13.26 -13.55 -7.60
CA LEU A 157 -13.55 -14.93 -7.93
C LEU A 157 -12.44 -15.89 -7.50
N ILE A 158 -11.18 -15.56 -7.80
CA ILE A 158 -10.02 -16.39 -7.46
C ILE A 158 -9.87 -16.54 -5.94
N PHE A 159 -10.01 -15.44 -5.19
CA PHE A 159 -9.74 -15.43 -3.76
C PHE A 159 -10.94 -15.83 -2.88
N THR A 160 -12.12 -16.08 -3.42
CA THR A 160 -13.33 -16.46 -2.64
C THR A 160 -13.09 -17.64 -1.70
N ARG A 161 -12.51 -18.73 -2.20
CA ARG A 161 -12.21 -19.93 -1.39
C ARG A 161 -11.15 -19.66 -0.33
N PHE A 162 -10.14 -18.89 -0.66
CA PHE A 162 -9.08 -18.48 0.26
C PHE A 162 -9.66 -17.62 1.40
N LEU A 163 -10.45 -16.61 1.08
CA LEU A 163 -11.12 -15.76 2.06
C LEU A 163 -12.02 -16.57 3.00
N GLY A 164 -12.75 -17.57 2.47
CA GLY A 164 -13.56 -18.49 3.28
C GLY A 164 -12.73 -19.29 4.30
N HIS A 165 -11.47 -19.60 3.97
CA HIS A 165 -10.56 -20.35 4.85
C HIS A 165 -9.89 -19.47 5.93
N LEU A 166 -9.82 -18.16 5.73
CA LEU A 166 -9.21 -17.26 6.71
C LEU A 166 -10.03 -17.21 8.01
N PRO A 167 -9.36 -17.04 9.17
CA PRO A 167 -10.04 -16.75 10.43
C PRO A 167 -11.01 -15.58 10.28
N THR A 168 -12.15 -15.65 10.95
CA THR A 168 -13.26 -14.68 10.75
C THR A 168 -12.81 -13.22 10.89
N GLN A 169 -11.95 -12.92 11.87
CA GLN A 169 -11.46 -11.56 12.08
C GLN A 169 -10.56 -11.11 10.91
N THR A 170 -9.61 -11.93 10.50
CA THR A 170 -8.73 -11.65 9.35
C THR A 170 -9.55 -11.47 8.07
N ARG A 171 -10.52 -12.36 7.82
CA ARG A 171 -11.42 -12.25 6.67
C ARG A 171 -12.20 -10.92 6.65
N ARG A 172 -12.78 -10.51 7.80
CA ARG A 172 -13.50 -9.24 7.90
C ARG A 172 -12.59 -8.04 7.61
N LEU A 173 -11.38 -8.06 8.14
CA LEU A 173 -10.40 -7.00 7.90
C LEU A 173 -9.93 -6.96 6.45
N PHE A 174 -9.72 -8.12 5.80
CA PHE A 174 -9.39 -8.21 4.37
C PHE A 174 -10.51 -7.63 3.50
N LEU A 175 -11.76 -7.98 3.81
CA LEU A 175 -12.91 -7.44 3.08
C LEU A 175 -13.07 -5.94 3.30
N LEU A 176 -12.89 -5.45 4.53
CA LEU A 176 -12.92 -4.02 4.82
C LEU A 176 -11.81 -3.28 4.07
N ALA A 177 -10.57 -3.77 4.16
CA ALA A 177 -9.42 -3.19 3.46
C ALA A 177 -9.63 -3.13 1.94
N GLY A 178 -10.07 -4.25 1.35
CA GLY A 178 -10.38 -4.33 -0.07
C GLY A 178 -11.53 -3.41 -0.49
N SER A 179 -12.58 -3.28 0.34
CA SER A 179 -13.71 -2.38 0.06
C SER A 179 -13.30 -0.91 0.12
N LEU A 180 -12.43 -0.53 1.07
CA LEU A 180 -11.90 0.83 1.15
C LEU A 180 -11.01 1.15 -0.06
N TYR A 181 -10.06 0.25 -0.36
CA TYR A 181 -9.14 0.42 -1.49
C TYR A 181 -9.90 0.51 -2.82
N VAL A 182 -10.73 -0.48 -3.14
CA VAL A 182 -11.53 -0.50 -4.39
C VAL A 182 -12.54 0.63 -4.44
N GLY A 183 -13.09 1.03 -3.28
CA GLY A 183 -14.00 2.18 -3.16
C GLY A 183 -13.32 3.50 -3.47
N GLY A 184 -12.06 3.69 -3.10
CA GLY A 184 -11.20 4.79 -3.54
C GLY A 184 -10.90 4.64 -5.04
N THR A 185 -10.08 3.67 -5.39
CA THR A 185 -9.50 3.45 -6.72
C THR A 185 -10.53 3.38 -7.87
N LEU A 186 -11.70 2.79 -7.68
CA LEU A 186 -12.72 2.69 -8.71
C LEU A 186 -13.94 3.57 -8.41
N GLY A 187 -14.41 3.58 -7.16
CA GLY A 187 -15.63 4.28 -6.79
C GLY A 187 -15.48 5.80 -6.85
N MET A 188 -14.44 6.34 -6.21
CA MET A 188 -14.20 7.80 -6.23
C MET A 188 -13.65 8.26 -7.58
N GLU A 189 -12.82 7.45 -8.26
CA GLU A 189 -12.38 7.71 -9.63
C GLU A 189 -13.57 7.89 -10.59
N MET A 190 -14.62 7.05 -10.48
CA MET A 190 -15.85 7.23 -11.25
C MET A 190 -16.57 8.55 -10.90
N ILE A 191 -16.59 8.95 -9.64
CA ILE A 191 -17.19 10.24 -9.21
C ILE A 191 -16.35 11.40 -9.74
N GLY A 192 -15.03 11.34 -9.63
CA GLY A 192 -14.10 12.32 -10.19
C GLY A 192 -14.21 12.44 -11.71
N GLY A 193 -14.34 11.31 -12.40
CA GLY A 193 -14.57 11.24 -13.84
C GLY A 193 -15.90 11.87 -14.25
N TYR A 194 -16.99 11.55 -13.54
CA TYR A 194 -18.28 12.18 -13.79
C TYR A 194 -18.21 13.71 -13.61
N TYR A 195 -17.63 14.16 -12.50
CA TYR A 195 -17.43 15.59 -12.26
C TYR A 195 -16.59 16.24 -13.37
N SER A 196 -15.48 15.61 -13.76
CA SER A 196 -14.60 16.07 -14.85
C SER A 196 -15.29 16.15 -16.20
N SER A 197 -16.28 15.29 -16.45
CA SER A 197 -17.05 15.30 -17.69
C SER A 197 -18.05 16.48 -17.79
N LEU A 198 -18.38 17.11 -16.66
CA LEU A 198 -19.33 18.24 -16.59
C LEU A 198 -18.64 19.61 -16.62
N ILE A 199 -17.34 19.68 -16.36
CA ILE A 199 -16.60 20.93 -16.25
C ILE A 199 -15.46 21.00 -17.26
N THR A 200 -15.12 22.23 -17.69
CA THR A 200 -14.01 22.45 -18.63
C THR A 200 -12.66 22.53 -17.90
N ASP A 201 -12.64 23.03 -16.67
CA ASP A 201 -11.42 23.20 -15.88
C ASP A 201 -11.50 22.42 -14.56
N ARG A 202 -10.64 21.41 -14.44
CA ARG A 202 -10.50 20.58 -13.24
C ARG A 202 -9.68 21.24 -12.14
N ASN A 203 -9.02 22.36 -12.43
CA ASN A 203 -8.23 23.11 -11.45
C ASN A 203 -9.14 23.89 -10.50
N ASN A 204 -9.86 23.16 -9.63
CA ASN A 204 -10.76 23.74 -8.64
C ASN A 204 -10.80 22.91 -7.35
N ILE A 205 -11.19 23.56 -6.26
CA ILE A 205 -11.18 22.96 -4.93
C ILE A 205 -12.11 21.74 -4.80
N ILE A 206 -13.22 21.68 -5.55
CA ILE A 206 -14.16 20.56 -5.48
C ILE A 206 -13.50 19.29 -6.03
N TYR A 207 -12.84 19.38 -7.19
CA TYR A 207 -12.08 18.26 -7.75
C TYR A 207 -10.97 17.83 -6.78
N SER A 208 -10.22 18.78 -6.22
CA SER A 208 -9.17 18.47 -5.24
C SER A 208 -9.70 17.77 -3.99
N VAL A 209 -10.90 18.07 -3.53
CA VAL A 209 -11.55 17.36 -2.41
C VAL A 209 -11.92 15.94 -2.82
N ILE A 210 -12.50 15.74 -4.02
CA ILE A 210 -12.86 14.41 -4.53
C ILE A 210 -11.63 13.51 -4.57
N VAL A 211 -10.55 13.98 -5.18
CA VAL A 211 -9.28 13.21 -5.29
C VAL A 211 -8.63 12.99 -3.92
N THR A 212 -8.69 13.98 -3.02
CA THR A 212 -8.14 13.79 -1.66
C THR A 212 -8.92 12.71 -0.88
N ILE A 213 -10.23 12.58 -1.09
CA ILE A 213 -11.04 11.49 -0.50
C ILE A 213 -10.65 10.15 -1.13
N GLU A 214 -10.50 10.10 -2.44
CA GLU A 214 -10.07 8.95 -3.22
C GLU A 214 -8.77 8.37 -2.67
N GLU A 215 -7.71 9.16 -2.72
CA GLU A 215 -6.38 8.79 -2.25
C GLU A 215 -6.35 8.41 -0.75
N SER A 216 -7.12 9.16 0.07
CA SER A 216 -7.24 8.83 1.49
C SER A 216 -7.90 7.46 1.72
N LEU A 217 -8.89 7.08 0.92
CA LEU A 217 -9.54 5.77 1.00
C LEU A 217 -8.59 4.64 0.57
N GLU A 218 -7.79 4.86 -0.46
CA GLU A 218 -6.77 3.89 -0.90
C GLU A 218 -5.72 3.67 0.18
N MET A 219 -5.10 4.76 0.65
CA MET A 219 -4.11 4.70 1.73
C MET A 219 -4.70 4.05 2.99
N LEU A 220 -5.95 4.35 3.35
CA LEU A 220 -6.65 3.74 4.49
C LEU A 220 -6.88 2.25 4.28
N GLY A 221 -7.28 1.83 3.07
CA GLY A 221 -7.43 0.43 2.70
C GLY A 221 -6.13 -0.34 2.91
N VAL A 222 -5.01 0.20 2.42
CA VAL A 222 -3.68 -0.39 2.60
C VAL A 222 -3.26 -0.43 4.06
N ALA A 223 -3.51 0.63 4.84
CA ALA A 223 -3.19 0.67 6.28
C ALA A 223 -3.97 -0.39 7.08
N VAL A 224 -5.27 -0.56 6.81
CA VAL A 224 -6.11 -1.63 7.40
C VAL A 224 -5.63 -3.01 6.98
N PHE A 225 -5.17 -3.15 5.74
CA PHE A 225 -4.61 -4.41 5.25
C PHE A 225 -3.31 -4.77 5.97
N ILE A 226 -2.36 -3.82 6.13
CA ILE A 226 -1.14 -4.02 6.92
C ILE A 226 -1.48 -4.44 8.36
N TYR A 227 -2.42 -3.74 9.01
CA TYR A 227 -2.91 -4.11 10.33
C TYR A 227 -3.40 -5.55 10.37
N SER A 228 -4.20 -5.95 9.39
CA SER A 228 -4.74 -7.30 9.29
C SER A 228 -3.65 -8.37 9.13
N LEU A 229 -2.62 -8.10 8.32
CA LEU A 229 -1.47 -9.00 8.14
C LEU A 229 -0.64 -9.14 9.42
N LEU A 230 -0.33 -8.03 10.08
CA LEU A 230 0.40 -8.05 11.36
C LEU A 230 -0.41 -8.76 12.46
N HIS A 231 -1.73 -8.51 12.52
CA HIS A 231 -2.63 -9.21 13.42
C HIS A 231 -2.64 -10.72 13.11
N TYR A 232 -2.69 -11.12 11.84
CA TYR A 232 -2.65 -12.52 11.44
C TYR A 232 -1.35 -13.20 11.91
N ILE A 233 -0.19 -12.55 11.73
CA ILE A 233 1.10 -13.07 12.21
C ILE A 233 1.09 -13.22 13.73
N SER A 234 0.69 -12.19 14.48
CA SER A 234 0.76 -12.18 15.93
C SER A 234 -0.16 -13.21 16.61
N TYR A 235 -1.35 -13.46 16.04
CA TYR A 235 -2.33 -14.37 16.64
C TYR A 235 -2.28 -15.79 16.11
N TYR A 236 -2.03 -15.98 14.79
CA TYR A 236 -2.16 -17.29 14.15
C TYR A 236 -0.82 -17.91 13.72
N MET A 237 0.28 -17.14 13.85
CA MET A 237 1.63 -17.61 13.55
C MET A 237 2.56 -17.45 14.76
N LYS A 238 2.05 -17.75 15.97
CA LYS A 238 2.80 -17.63 17.22
C LYS A 238 4.12 -18.40 17.14
N GLY A 239 5.21 -17.76 17.59
CA GLY A 239 6.56 -18.34 17.52
C GLY A 239 7.26 -18.15 16.17
N THR A 240 6.59 -17.56 15.16
CA THR A 240 7.24 -17.18 13.90
C THR A 240 7.86 -15.79 14.08
N GLY A 241 9.19 -15.72 13.97
CA GLY A 241 9.93 -14.46 14.02
C GLY A 241 10.91 -14.37 12.85
N LEU A 242 11.21 -13.17 12.39
CA LEU A 242 12.29 -12.93 11.43
C LEU A 242 13.60 -12.77 12.21
N ARG A 243 14.52 -13.72 12.03
CA ARG A 243 15.87 -13.62 12.58
C ARG A 243 16.87 -13.39 11.45
N ILE A 244 17.47 -12.20 11.43
CA ILE A 244 18.50 -11.86 10.45
C ILE A 244 19.86 -12.15 11.09
N ASN A 245 20.62 -13.11 10.54
CA ASN A 245 21.98 -13.39 10.93
C ASN A 245 22.93 -12.86 9.85
N ILE A 246 23.73 -11.86 10.20
CA ILE A 246 24.80 -11.36 9.34
C ILE A 246 26.04 -12.21 9.61
N VAL A 247 26.41 -13.04 8.64
CA VAL A 247 27.58 -13.94 8.74
C VAL A 247 28.70 -13.42 7.86
N ALA A 248 29.89 -13.27 8.43
CA ALA A 248 31.07 -12.90 7.65
C ALA A 248 31.40 -13.97 6.61
N SER A 249 31.63 -13.57 5.36
CA SER A 249 32.06 -14.48 4.29
C SER A 249 33.37 -15.15 4.64
N LYS A 250 33.40 -16.48 4.73
CA LYS A 250 34.65 -17.24 4.89
C LYS A 250 35.49 -17.07 3.62
N LYS A 251 36.55 -16.27 3.70
CA LYS A 251 37.59 -16.20 2.65
C LYS A 251 38.14 -17.61 2.43
N LYS A 252 37.87 -18.23 1.27
CA LYS A 252 38.55 -19.48 0.87
C LYS A 252 40.05 -19.22 0.87
N ARG A 253 40.77 -19.73 1.83
CA ARG A 253 42.24 -19.82 1.74
C ARG A 253 42.53 -20.67 0.51
N ARG A 254 43.02 -20.10 -0.54
CA ARG A 254 43.68 -20.82 -1.60
C ARG A 254 44.95 -21.38 -0.97
N SER A 255 45.01 -22.69 -0.78
CA SER A 255 46.23 -23.42 -0.52
C SER A 255 47.12 -23.32 -1.76
N ALA A 256 48.28 -22.68 -1.59
CA ALA A 256 49.36 -22.72 -2.54
C ALA A 256 50.00 -24.08 -2.57
#